data_6b450b13c679337193ec3d30105c1fee
#
_entry.id   6b450b13c679337193ec3d30105c1fee
#
_cell.length_a   1.000
_cell.length_b   1.000
_cell.length_c   1.000
_cell.angle_alpha   90.00
_cell.angle_beta   90.00
_cell.angle_gamma   90.00
#
_symmetry.space_group_name_H-M   'P 1'
#
loop_
_entity.id
_entity.type
_entity.pdbx_description
1 polymer ?
#
loop_
_entity_poly.entity_id
_entity_poly.type
_entity_poly.pdbx_seq_one_letter_code
_entity_poly.pdbx_strand_id
1 'polypeptide(L)'
;MTDFVAYKGSQKHLAYAASKAALENLTLSFAAQYAPLVKVNSIAPSLIMFNENDSAEYQQKALQKSVMQKIGGYEEMIKAVEYLFSSQYITGETIKITGGRHLK
;
A
#
# COMPACT_ATOMS: atom_id res chain seq x y z
N MET A 1 -5.59 -3.20 4.94
CA MET A 1 -4.46 -2.99 4.01
C MET A 1 -4.97 -2.72 2.61
N THR A 2 -4.56 -1.61 1.99
CA THR A 2 -4.98 -1.23 0.65
C THR A 2 -3.92 -1.62 -0.40
N ASP A 3 -3.80 -0.90 -1.48
CA ASP A 3 -2.84 -1.20 -2.53
C ASP A 3 -2.50 0.07 -3.30
N PHE A 4 -1.30 0.17 -3.82
CA PHE A 4 -0.89 1.28 -4.67
C PHE A 4 -1.83 1.50 -5.85
N VAL A 5 -2.45 0.45 -6.39
CA VAL A 5 -3.38 0.53 -7.52
C VAL A 5 -4.61 1.40 -7.23
N ALA A 6 -4.96 1.59 -5.97
CA ALA A 6 -6.06 2.48 -5.58
C ALA A 6 -5.84 3.94 -6.03
N TYR A 7 -4.58 4.34 -6.19
CA TYR A 7 -4.20 5.72 -6.55
C TYR A 7 -3.91 5.91 -8.03
N LYS A 8 -3.66 4.81 -8.75
CA LYS A 8 -3.28 4.87 -10.17
C LYS A 8 -4.40 4.38 -11.08
N GLY A 9 -5.25 3.49 -10.59
CA GLY A 9 -6.17 2.73 -11.42
C GLY A 9 -5.49 1.59 -12.16
N SER A 10 -6.25 0.75 -12.82
CA SER A 10 -5.74 -0.39 -13.58
C SER A 10 -6.71 -0.79 -14.67
N GLN A 11 -6.27 -0.76 -15.91
CA GLN A 11 -7.07 -1.27 -17.03
C GLN A 11 -7.25 -2.79 -16.97
N LYS A 12 -6.26 -3.49 -16.44
CA LYS A 12 -6.27 -4.96 -16.35
C LYS A 12 -7.11 -5.48 -15.16
N HIS A 13 -7.14 -4.74 -14.06
CA HIS A 13 -7.77 -5.17 -12.80
C HIS A 13 -8.75 -4.13 -12.27
N LEU A 14 -9.76 -3.78 -13.06
CA LEU A 14 -10.72 -2.70 -12.74
C LEU A 14 -11.42 -2.91 -11.40
N ALA A 15 -12.02 -4.08 -11.20
CA ALA A 15 -12.77 -4.37 -9.97
C ALA A 15 -11.87 -4.39 -8.73
N TYR A 16 -10.70 -4.98 -8.84
CA TYR A 16 -9.72 -4.99 -7.75
C TYR A 16 -9.28 -3.57 -7.39
N ALA A 17 -8.90 -2.76 -8.37
CA ALA A 17 -8.50 -1.38 -8.14
C ALA A 17 -9.61 -0.55 -7.50
N ALA A 18 -10.85 -0.72 -7.98
CA ALA A 18 -12.02 -0.05 -7.41
C ALA A 18 -12.28 -0.47 -5.96
N SER A 19 -12.14 -1.77 -5.63
CA SER A 19 -12.31 -2.26 -4.27
C SER A 19 -11.27 -1.69 -3.31
N LYS A 20 -10.03 -1.54 -3.75
CA LYS A 20 -8.96 -0.94 -2.95
C LYS A 20 -9.14 0.57 -2.77
N ALA A 21 -9.65 1.27 -3.78
CA ALA A 21 -10.02 2.68 -3.67
C ALA A 21 -11.18 2.88 -2.69
N ALA A 22 -12.17 1.99 -2.71
CA ALA A 22 -13.26 2.00 -1.74
C ALA A 22 -12.73 1.82 -0.31
N LEU A 23 -11.77 0.92 -0.11
CA LEU A 23 -11.14 0.69 1.19
C LEU A 23 -10.40 1.94 1.69
N GLU A 24 -9.75 2.69 0.80
CA GLU A 24 -9.14 3.99 1.14
C GLU A 24 -10.18 4.99 1.64
N ASN A 25 -11.32 5.09 0.96
CA ASN A 25 -12.40 5.97 1.37
C ASN A 25 -13.00 5.54 2.72
N LEU A 26 -13.20 4.23 2.93
CA LEU A 26 -13.67 3.70 4.21
C LEU A 26 -12.70 4.01 5.35
N THR A 27 -11.40 4.01 5.10
CA THR A 27 -10.40 4.41 6.09
C THR A 27 -10.65 5.83 6.59
N LEU A 28 -10.89 6.76 5.68
CA LEU A 28 -11.21 8.16 6.03
C LEU A 28 -12.51 8.26 6.82
N SER A 29 -13.55 7.58 6.36
CA SER A 29 -14.87 7.60 6.98
C SER A 29 -14.85 7.04 8.40
N PHE A 30 -14.21 5.88 8.59
CA PHE A 30 -14.11 5.25 9.89
C PHE A 30 -13.17 6.02 10.84
N ALA A 31 -12.09 6.60 10.31
CA ALA A 31 -11.23 7.46 11.12
C ALA A 31 -12.00 8.62 11.72
N ALA A 32 -12.83 9.29 10.92
CA ALA A 32 -13.67 10.38 11.37
C ALA A 32 -14.75 9.91 12.36
N GLN A 33 -15.36 8.76 12.07
CA GLN A 33 -16.49 8.24 12.88
C GLN A 33 -16.05 7.78 14.27
N TYR A 34 -14.88 7.13 14.38
CA TYR A 34 -14.46 6.48 15.61
C TYR A 34 -13.44 7.28 16.43
N ALA A 35 -12.98 8.43 15.94
CA ALA A 35 -12.15 9.32 16.73
C ALA A 35 -12.95 9.88 17.93
N PRO A 36 -12.31 10.11 19.09
CA PRO A 36 -10.91 9.90 19.42
C PRO A 36 -10.59 8.49 19.95
N LEU A 37 -11.56 7.60 20.03
CA LEU A 37 -11.41 6.30 20.71
C LEU A 37 -10.62 5.29 19.90
N VAL A 38 -10.73 5.31 18.56
CA VAL A 38 -10.08 4.38 17.67
C VAL A 38 -9.37 5.12 16.54
N LYS A 39 -8.14 4.77 16.28
CA LYS A 39 -7.39 5.22 15.10
C LYS A 39 -7.65 4.26 13.95
N VAL A 40 -7.88 4.78 12.76
CA VAL A 40 -8.07 3.97 11.54
C VAL A 40 -7.14 4.52 10.47
N ASN A 41 -6.20 3.69 10.03
CA ASN A 41 -5.19 4.05 9.04
C ASN A 41 -5.04 2.93 8.01
N SER A 42 -4.43 3.24 6.88
CA SER A 42 -4.16 2.30 5.80
C SER A 42 -2.68 2.16 5.51
N ILE A 43 -2.32 1.02 4.95
CA ILE A 43 -1.00 0.79 4.35
C ILE A 43 -1.25 0.37 2.90
N ALA A 44 -0.64 1.09 1.97
CA ALA A 44 -0.78 0.85 0.54
C ALA A 44 0.56 0.39 -0.05
N PRO A 45 0.81 -0.92 -0.07
CA PRO A 45 2.05 -1.45 -0.64
C PRO A 45 2.00 -1.52 -2.17
N SER A 46 3.17 -1.59 -2.76
CA SER A 46 3.39 -2.09 -4.09
C SER A 46 4.26 -3.34 -3.96
N LEU A 47 5.09 -3.67 -4.87
CA LEU A 47 5.92 -4.87 -4.92
C LEU A 47 6.66 -5.17 -3.59
N ILE A 48 6.09 -6.02 -2.76
CA ILE A 48 6.66 -6.42 -1.47
C ILE A 48 7.52 -7.67 -1.61
N MET A 49 7.01 -8.68 -2.31
CA MET A 49 7.73 -9.91 -2.60
C MET A 49 7.37 -10.45 -3.99
N PHE A 50 8.24 -11.29 -4.52
CA PHE A 50 7.94 -12.12 -5.68
C PHE A 50 7.34 -13.46 -5.23
N ASN A 51 6.53 -14.06 -6.11
CA ASN A 51 6.08 -15.42 -5.95
C ASN A 51 7.17 -16.40 -6.43
N GLU A 52 7.16 -17.63 -5.91
CA GLU A 52 8.14 -18.66 -6.28
C GLU A 52 8.18 -18.94 -7.79
N ASN A 53 7.02 -18.83 -8.45
CA ASN A 53 6.86 -19.14 -9.89
C ASN A 53 7.12 -17.92 -10.80
N ASP A 54 7.46 -16.76 -10.24
CA ASP A 54 7.75 -15.57 -11.05
C ASP A 54 9.06 -15.76 -11.83
N SER A 55 9.02 -15.60 -13.16
CA SER A 55 10.20 -15.72 -14.00
C SER A 55 11.21 -14.60 -13.73
N ALA A 56 12.48 -14.85 -14.03
CA ALA A 56 13.53 -13.84 -13.91
C ALA A 56 13.22 -12.60 -14.77
N GLU A 57 12.68 -12.79 -15.98
CA GLU A 57 12.26 -11.71 -16.87
C GLU A 57 11.14 -10.86 -16.24
N TYR A 58 10.13 -11.50 -15.67
CA TYR A 58 9.04 -10.81 -14.97
C TYR A 58 9.57 -10.01 -13.77
N GLN A 59 10.47 -10.62 -12.98
CA GLN A 59 11.08 -9.95 -11.83
C GLN A 59 11.84 -8.69 -12.25
N GLN A 60 12.63 -8.76 -13.30
CA GLN A 60 13.37 -7.61 -13.83
C GLN A 60 12.44 -6.47 -14.26
N LYS A 61 11.39 -6.78 -15.01
CA LYS A 61 10.39 -5.80 -15.44
C LYS A 61 9.66 -5.17 -14.25
N ALA A 62 9.32 -5.98 -13.24
CA ALA A 62 8.64 -5.52 -12.04
C ALA A 62 9.50 -4.56 -11.22
N LEU A 63 10.79 -4.86 -11.06
CA LEU A 63 11.74 -4.00 -10.34
C LEU A 63 11.87 -2.62 -10.98
N GLN A 64 11.82 -2.56 -12.31
CA GLN A 64 11.94 -1.29 -13.03
C GLN A 64 10.72 -0.37 -12.89
N LYS A 65 9.61 -0.85 -12.31
CA LYS A 65 8.41 -0.04 -12.09
C LYS A 65 8.53 0.97 -10.95
N SER A 66 9.54 0.84 -10.11
CA SER A 66 9.82 1.81 -9.04
C SER A 66 11.21 2.42 -9.20
N VAL A 67 11.41 3.61 -8.66
CA VAL A 67 12.73 4.28 -8.74
C VAL A 67 13.77 3.58 -7.88
N MET A 68 13.36 2.88 -6.82
CA MET A 68 14.29 2.14 -5.97
C MET A 68 14.73 0.80 -6.56
N GLN A 69 14.03 0.28 -7.55
CA GLN A 69 14.39 -0.93 -8.31
C GLN A 69 14.69 -2.16 -7.43
N LYS A 70 13.94 -2.30 -6.35
CA LYS A 70 14.03 -3.45 -5.44
C LYS A 70 12.67 -3.74 -4.82
N ILE A 71 12.52 -4.94 -4.26
CA ILE A 71 11.33 -5.29 -3.47
C ILE A 71 11.37 -4.61 -2.10
N GLY A 72 10.21 -4.35 -1.53
CA GLY A 72 10.11 -3.80 -0.18
C GLY A 72 10.48 -4.79 0.91
N GLY A 73 10.00 -6.01 0.79
CA GLY A 73 10.14 -7.05 1.79
C GLY A 73 9.13 -6.89 2.94
N TYR A 74 8.96 -7.98 3.68
CA TYR A 74 8.03 -7.99 4.82
C TYR A 74 8.44 -7.04 5.94
N GLU A 75 9.74 -6.81 6.10
CA GLU A 75 10.24 -5.91 7.16
C GLU A 75 9.70 -4.49 7.02
N GLU A 76 9.59 -3.98 5.79
CA GLU A 76 9.03 -2.64 5.56
C GLU A 76 7.54 -2.57 5.95
N MET A 77 6.81 -3.66 5.72
CA MET A 77 5.42 -3.77 6.16
C MET A 77 5.31 -3.77 7.67
N ILE A 78 6.16 -4.55 8.35
CA ILE A 78 6.18 -4.65 9.80
C ILE A 78 6.50 -3.28 10.43
N LYS A 79 7.50 -2.56 9.91
CA LYS A 79 7.84 -1.21 10.37
C LYS A 79 6.67 -0.24 10.25
N ALA A 80 5.93 -0.31 9.16
CA ALA A 80 4.75 0.55 8.97
C ALA A 80 3.65 0.24 9.98
N VAL A 81 3.37 -1.05 10.23
CA VAL A 81 2.39 -1.47 11.24
C VAL A 81 2.82 -1.02 12.62
N GLU A 82 4.08 -1.24 13.00
CA GLU A 82 4.61 -0.83 14.30
C GLU A 82 4.54 0.68 14.50
N TYR A 83 4.88 1.45 13.47
CA TYR A 83 4.79 2.91 13.51
C TYR A 83 3.35 3.38 13.75
N LEU A 84 2.39 2.85 13.00
CA LEU A 84 0.98 3.20 13.17
C LEU A 84 0.44 2.75 14.54
N PHE A 85 0.87 1.58 15.00
CA PHE A 85 0.46 1.05 16.30
C PHE A 85 0.96 1.91 17.45
N SER A 86 2.24 2.33 17.42
CA SER A 86 2.85 3.12 18.49
C SER A 86 2.49 4.60 18.45
N SER A 87 2.08 5.13 17.29
CA SER A 87 1.73 6.55 17.12
C SER A 87 0.38 6.85 17.79
N GLN A 88 0.29 8.01 18.46
CA GLN A 88 -0.91 8.40 19.20
C GLN A 88 -1.69 9.54 18.53
N TYR A 89 -1.18 10.08 17.43
CA TYR A 89 -1.77 11.26 16.79
C TYR A 89 -1.94 11.09 15.28
N ILE A 90 -2.02 9.84 14.79
CA ILE A 90 -2.20 9.53 13.37
C ILE A 90 -3.48 8.74 13.19
N THR A 91 -4.43 9.30 12.46
CA THR A 91 -5.67 8.63 12.04
C THR A 91 -6.11 9.19 10.69
N GLY A 92 -6.73 8.38 9.86
CA GLY A 92 -7.15 8.76 8.51
C GLY A 92 -6.00 8.88 7.50
N GLU A 93 -4.84 8.32 7.81
CA GLU A 93 -3.66 8.41 6.95
C GLU A 93 -3.37 7.10 6.23
N THR A 94 -2.65 7.20 5.12
CA THR A 94 -2.18 6.03 4.37
C THR A 94 -0.67 6.09 4.20
N ILE A 95 0.02 5.07 4.69
CA ILE A 95 1.46 4.90 4.45
C ILE A 95 1.63 4.15 3.13
N LYS A 96 2.28 4.77 2.16
CA LYS A 96 2.57 4.18 0.86
C LYS A 96 3.97 3.55 0.86
N ILE A 97 4.02 2.22 0.70
CA ILE A 97 5.27 1.46 0.65
C ILE A 97 5.48 0.99 -0.79
N THR A 98 6.01 1.87 -1.63
CA THR A 98 5.98 1.68 -3.09
C THR A 98 7.35 1.77 -3.77
N GLY A 99 8.42 2.04 -3.02
CA GLY A 99 9.74 2.26 -3.62
C GLY A 99 9.76 3.41 -4.63
N GLY A 100 8.87 4.38 -4.46
CA GLY A 100 8.77 5.53 -5.36
C GLY A 100 8.08 5.22 -6.69
N ARG A 101 7.23 4.19 -6.75
CA ARG A 101 6.53 3.81 -7.99
C ARG A 101 5.68 4.94 -8.58
N HIS A 102 5.16 5.82 -7.75
CA HIS A 102 4.36 6.97 -8.18
C HIS A 102 5.18 8.05 -8.91
N LEU A 103 6.49 7.97 -8.86
CA LEU A 103 7.40 8.90 -9.53
C LEU A 103 7.72 8.49 -10.98
N LYS A 104 7.24 7.34 -11.41
CA LYS A 104 7.48 6.81 -12.76
C LYS A 104 6.28 6.94 -13.68
#